data_209cf8737cb004a798b16ce9aedd90cf
#
_entry.id   209cf8737cb004a798b16ce9aedd90cf
#
_cell.length_a   1.000
_cell.length_b   1.000
_cell.length_c   1.000
_cell.angle_alpha   90.00
_cell.angle_beta   90.00
_cell.angle_gamma   90.00
#
_symmetry.space_group_name_H-M   'P 1'
#
loop_
_entity.id
_entity.type
_entity.pdbx_description
1 polymer ?
#
loop_
_entity_poly.entity_id
_entity_poly.type
_entity_poly.pdbx_seq_one_letter_code
_entity_poly.pdbx_strand_id
1 'polypeptide(L)'
;MSHFCPAYPKPHPEKASKFRLFWHARRSWLDALYERSYSMQMGEVHLPGVDLYMLNDTEQIKRVMQTEAKDFPKSHLLHESLEPLLGESIFTTNGAQWQRQRTMMNPAFAQARLHVAFPRMLDAASAMLERLEKLESGQPFDIEV
;
A
#
# COMPACT_ATOMS: atom_id res chain seq x y z
N MET A 1 -31.26 -7.59 4.73
CA MET A 1 -30.02 -7.34 3.98
C MET A 1 -28.86 -7.86 4.82
N SER A 2 -28.23 -8.96 4.42
CA SER A 2 -27.05 -9.47 5.10
C SER A 2 -25.91 -8.45 4.87
N HIS A 3 -25.39 -7.87 5.93
CA HIS A 3 -24.18 -7.03 5.85
C HIS A 3 -23.04 -7.93 5.37
N PHE A 4 -22.62 -7.75 4.11
CA PHE A 4 -21.40 -8.36 3.62
C PHE A 4 -20.21 -7.74 4.39
N CYS A 5 -19.52 -8.58 5.13
CA CYS A 5 -18.28 -8.18 5.80
C CYS A 5 -17.13 -8.80 5.02
N PRO A 6 -16.25 -7.99 4.40
CA PRO A 6 -15.09 -8.52 3.70
C PRO A 6 -14.22 -9.37 4.63
N ALA A 7 -13.56 -10.37 4.07
CA ALA A 7 -12.54 -11.10 4.81
C ALA A 7 -11.40 -10.14 5.20
N TYR A 8 -11.02 -10.15 6.46
CA TYR A 8 -9.88 -9.40 6.96
C TYR A 8 -8.96 -10.33 7.75
N PRO A 9 -7.65 -10.04 7.77
CA PRO A 9 -6.71 -10.84 8.54
C PRO A 9 -7.05 -10.78 10.03
N LYS A 10 -6.94 -11.92 10.71
CA LYS A 10 -7.11 -11.98 12.17
C LYS A 10 -5.79 -11.60 12.82
N PRO A 11 -5.73 -10.47 13.55
CA PRO A 11 -4.50 -10.04 14.17
C PRO A 11 -4.05 -11.05 15.24
N HIS A 12 -2.74 -11.13 15.45
CA HIS A 12 -2.18 -11.99 16.48
C HIS A 12 -2.32 -11.34 17.86
N PRO A 13 -2.58 -12.15 18.91
CA PRO A 13 -2.54 -11.66 20.28
C PRO A 13 -1.11 -11.20 20.64
N GLU A 14 -1.00 -10.28 21.61
CA GLU A 14 0.28 -9.65 22.00
C GLU A 14 1.41 -10.62 22.38
N LYS A 15 1.06 -11.84 22.80
CA LYS A 15 2.02 -12.88 23.22
C LYS A 15 2.37 -13.88 22.11
N ALA A 16 2.11 -13.56 20.85
CA ALA A 16 2.49 -14.47 19.76
C ALA A 16 4.02 -14.60 19.62
N SER A 17 4.49 -15.81 19.38
CA SER A 17 5.92 -16.07 19.19
C SER A 17 6.47 -15.37 17.95
N LYS A 18 7.65 -14.72 18.05
CA LYS A 18 8.34 -14.05 16.93
C LYS A 18 8.57 -14.99 15.74
N PHE A 19 8.86 -16.27 16.00
CA PHE A 19 9.04 -17.26 14.94
C PHE A 19 7.74 -17.55 14.18
N ARG A 20 6.61 -17.60 14.88
CA ARG A 20 5.30 -17.76 14.27
C ARG A 20 4.94 -16.56 13.42
N LEU A 21 5.20 -15.34 13.90
CA LEU A 21 4.99 -14.10 13.14
C LEU A 21 5.84 -14.06 11.86
N PHE A 22 7.12 -14.44 11.97
CA PHE A 22 8.00 -14.52 10.82
C PHE A 22 7.47 -15.50 9.75
N TRP A 23 6.97 -16.66 10.17
CA TRP A 23 6.40 -17.64 9.25
C TRP A 23 5.13 -17.11 8.55
N HIS A 24 4.26 -16.43 9.29
CA HIS A 24 3.06 -15.80 8.73
C HIS A 24 3.40 -14.61 7.82
N ALA A 25 4.39 -13.81 8.15
CA ALA A 25 4.86 -12.69 7.33
C ALA A 25 5.31 -13.10 5.92
N ARG A 26 5.77 -14.33 5.75
CA ARG A 26 6.12 -14.88 4.42
C ARG A 26 4.92 -15.06 3.50
N ARG A 27 3.73 -15.17 4.06
CA ARG A 27 2.48 -15.33 3.32
C ARG A 27 1.76 -13.99 3.13
N SER A 28 1.69 -13.21 4.17
CA SER A 28 1.10 -11.87 4.14
C SER A 28 1.66 -11.02 5.26
N TRP A 29 2.06 -9.79 4.96
CA TRP A 29 2.46 -8.82 5.98
C TRP A 29 1.36 -8.53 6.98
N LEU A 30 0.10 -8.52 6.54
CA LEU A 30 -1.05 -8.29 7.40
C LEU A 30 -1.25 -9.43 8.41
N ASP A 31 -0.94 -10.67 8.02
CA ASP A 31 -1.02 -11.84 8.90
C ASP A 31 0.06 -11.83 10.00
N ALA A 32 1.04 -10.95 9.91
CA ALA A 32 2.11 -10.81 10.91
C ALA A 32 1.86 -9.69 11.93
N LEU A 33 0.78 -8.92 11.77
CA LEU A 33 0.50 -7.80 12.66
C LEU A 33 -0.17 -8.25 13.96
N TYR A 34 0.18 -7.57 15.05
CA TYR A 34 -0.52 -7.69 16.32
C TYR A 34 -1.80 -6.86 16.33
N GLU A 35 -2.74 -7.21 17.18
CA GLU A 35 -3.97 -6.45 17.37
C GLU A 35 -3.70 -4.98 17.71
N ARG A 36 -2.74 -4.73 18.58
CA ARG A 36 -2.31 -3.36 18.94
C ARG A 36 -1.79 -2.54 17.75
N SER A 37 -1.27 -3.19 16.70
CA SER A 37 -0.75 -2.50 15.50
C SER A 37 -1.81 -1.68 14.77
N TYR A 38 -3.09 -2.03 14.95
CA TYR A 38 -4.21 -1.33 14.34
C TYR A 38 -4.72 -0.12 15.16
N SER A 39 -4.33 -0.02 16.44
CA SER A 39 -4.82 1.03 17.34
C SER A 39 -3.73 1.96 17.87
N MET A 40 -2.45 1.56 17.81
CA MET A 40 -1.35 2.39 18.27
C MET A 40 -1.08 3.55 17.30
N GLN A 41 -0.68 4.71 17.81
CA GLN A 41 -0.30 5.87 16.99
C GLN A 41 1.03 5.63 16.27
N MET A 42 2.01 5.08 16.96
CA MET A 42 3.30 4.67 16.42
C MET A 42 3.73 3.35 17.04
N GLY A 43 4.30 2.48 16.23
CA GLY A 43 4.91 1.24 16.67
C GLY A 43 6.26 1.03 16.04
N GLU A 44 7.14 0.36 16.75
CA GLU A 44 8.47 0.01 16.28
C GLU A 44 8.72 -1.49 16.37
N VAL A 45 9.40 -2.01 15.37
CA VAL A 45 9.81 -3.42 15.30
C VAL A 45 11.28 -3.46 14.93
N HIS A 46 12.10 -3.96 15.84
CA HIS A 46 13.52 -4.15 15.63
C HIS A 46 13.78 -5.54 15.06
N LEU A 47 14.31 -5.58 13.84
CA LEU A 47 14.78 -6.79 13.17
C LEU A 47 16.30 -6.72 13.01
N PRO A 48 17.00 -7.85 12.84
CA PRO A 48 18.44 -7.84 12.57
C PRO A 48 18.76 -6.99 11.33
N GLY A 49 19.44 -5.86 11.55
CA GLY A 49 19.85 -4.93 10.49
C GLY A 49 18.79 -3.97 9.95
N VAL A 50 17.55 -4.02 10.47
CA VAL A 50 16.46 -3.14 10.03
C VAL A 50 15.54 -2.77 11.19
N ASP A 51 15.30 -1.47 11.37
CA ASP A 51 14.28 -0.95 12.25
C ASP A 51 13.06 -0.52 11.43
N LEU A 52 11.89 -1.06 11.76
CA LEU A 52 10.63 -0.73 11.10
C LEU A 52 9.76 0.12 12.03
N TYR A 53 9.28 1.22 11.50
CA TYR A 53 8.35 2.11 12.19
C TYR A 53 7.01 2.13 11.47
N MET A 54 5.94 1.83 12.20
CA MET A 54 4.56 1.90 11.71
C MET A 54 3.89 3.14 12.27
N LEU A 55 3.33 3.97 11.41
CA LEU A 55 2.67 5.21 11.76
C LEU A 55 1.18 5.11 11.43
N ASN A 56 0.31 5.34 12.41
CA ASN A 56 -1.14 5.42 12.24
C ASN A 56 -1.69 6.81 12.59
N ASP A 57 -0.86 7.68 13.15
CA ASP A 57 -1.22 9.06 13.47
C ASP A 57 -1.13 9.95 12.22
N THR A 58 -2.20 10.68 11.92
CA THR A 58 -2.31 11.48 10.70
C THR A 58 -1.31 12.64 10.65
N GLU A 59 -1.00 13.26 11.79
CA GLU A 59 -0.03 14.36 11.85
C GLU A 59 1.39 13.85 11.61
N GLN A 60 1.74 12.70 12.17
CA GLN A 60 3.04 12.07 11.93
C GLN A 60 3.18 11.60 10.47
N ILE A 61 2.11 11.01 9.90
CA ILE A 61 2.10 10.64 8.48
C ILE A 61 2.30 11.87 7.59
N LYS A 62 1.60 12.97 7.87
CA LYS A 62 1.75 14.23 7.15
C LYS A 62 3.17 14.79 7.28
N ARG A 63 3.75 14.73 8.46
CA ARG A 63 5.13 15.16 8.72
C ARG A 63 6.11 14.38 7.85
N VAL A 64 6.06 13.03 7.88
CA VAL A 64 6.95 12.16 7.12
C VAL A 64 6.73 12.29 5.61
N MET A 65 5.47 12.35 5.15
CA MET A 65 5.14 12.29 3.73
C MET A 65 5.13 13.66 3.02
N GLN A 66 5.04 14.77 3.77
CA GLN A 66 4.90 16.10 3.19
C GLN A 66 5.86 17.11 3.80
N THR A 67 5.74 17.41 5.10
CA THR A 67 6.43 18.56 5.72
C THR A 67 7.94 18.36 5.78
N GLU A 68 8.37 17.17 6.14
CA GLU A 68 9.78 16.79 6.32
C GLU A 68 10.17 15.65 5.36
N ALA A 69 9.43 15.46 4.26
CA ALA A 69 9.64 14.33 3.33
C ALA A 69 11.09 14.21 2.79
N LYS A 70 11.86 15.30 2.76
CA LYS A 70 13.27 15.30 2.38
C LYS A 70 14.17 14.55 3.38
N ASP A 71 13.77 14.51 4.65
CA ASP A 71 14.51 13.85 5.72
C ASP A 71 14.16 12.36 5.85
N PHE A 72 13.09 11.92 5.12
CA PHE A 72 12.63 10.54 5.05
C PHE A 72 12.69 9.99 3.61
N PRO A 73 13.91 9.78 3.06
CA PRO A 73 14.05 9.21 1.71
C PRO A 73 13.50 7.78 1.67
N LYS A 74 13.14 7.33 0.47
CA LYS A 74 12.78 5.92 0.27
C LYS A 74 13.93 5.01 0.66
N SER A 75 13.61 3.90 1.27
CA SER A 75 14.63 2.97 1.77
C SER A 75 15.43 2.33 0.61
N HIS A 76 16.68 2.02 0.90
CA HIS A 76 17.57 1.29 0.00
C HIS A 76 16.99 -0.10 -0.36
N LEU A 77 16.36 -0.78 0.59
CA LEU A 77 15.70 -2.06 0.35
C LEU A 77 14.59 -1.97 -0.70
N LEU A 78 13.80 -0.87 -0.67
CA LEU A 78 12.78 -0.63 -1.68
C LEU A 78 13.39 -0.39 -3.06
N HIS A 79 14.48 0.38 -3.12
CA HIS A 79 15.20 0.64 -4.36
C HIS A 79 15.72 -0.66 -4.97
N GLU A 80 16.50 -1.45 -4.24
CA GLU A 80 17.05 -2.72 -4.72
C GLU A 80 15.99 -3.73 -5.16
N SER A 81 14.85 -3.75 -4.46
CA SER A 81 13.77 -4.69 -4.78
C SER A 81 13.02 -4.33 -6.06
N LEU A 82 12.89 -3.03 -6.37
CA LEU A 82 12.09 -2.53 -7.49
C LEU A 82 12.91 -2.11 -8.70
N GLU A 83 14.18 -1.78 -8.53
CA GLU A 83 15.05 -1.32 -9.62
C GLU A 83 15.11 -2.31 -10.79
N PRO A 84 15.23 -3.63 -10.60
CA PRO A 84 15.26 -4.58 -11.71
C PRO A 84 14.00 -4.57 -12.59
N LEU A 85 12.87 -4.17 -12.00
CA LEU A 85 11.57 -4.13 -12.68
C LEU A 85 11.24 -2.74 -13.24
N LEU A 86 11.54 -1.68 -12.47
CA LEU A 86 11.07 -0.32 -12.75
C LEU A 86 12.20 0.64 -13.15
N GLY A 87 13.46 0.20 -13.06
CA GLY A 87 14.61 1.07 -13.28
C GLY A 87 14.60 2.30 -12.37
N GLU A 88 15.19 3.40 -12.84
CA GLU A 88 15.18 4.70 -12.15
C GLU A 88 13.84 5.43 -12.35
N SER A 89 12.84 5.04 -11.59
CA SER A 89 11.49 5.56 -11.65
C SER A 89 11.14 6.42 -10.44
N ILE A 90 9.97 7.06 -10.47
CA ILE A 90 9.43 7.82 -9.33
C ILE A 90 9.31 6.95 -8.05
N PHE A 91 9.23 5.63 -8.19
CA PHE A 91 9.16 4.70 -7.05
C PHE A 91 10.51 4.38 -6.44
N THR A 92 11.58 4.43 -7.23
CA THR A 92 12.93 4.02 -6.84
C THR A 92 13.85 5.21 -6.54
N THR A 93 13.66 6.35 -7.20
CA THR A 93 14.52 7.53 -7.05
C THR A 93 14.18 8.38 -5.83
N ASN A 94 15.19 9.14 -5.37
CA ASN A 94 15.12 10.10 -4.28
C ASN A 94 15.65 11.49 -4.71
N GLY A 95 15.54 12.48 -3.82
CA GLY A 95 16.16 13.80 -3.97
C GLY A 95 15.75 14.55 -5.25
N ALA A 96 16.71 15.20 -5.90
CA ALA A 96 16.49 16.06 -7.06
C ALA A 96 15.93 15.30 -8.28
N GLN A 97 16.32 14.04 -8.47
CA GLN A 97 15.81 13.20 -9.56
C GLN A 97 14.32 12.89 -9.37
N TRP A 98 13.93 12.46 -8.18
CA TRP A 98 12.54 12.25 -7.83
C TRP A 98 11.71 13.53 -7.99
N GLN A 99 12.22 14.66 -7.50
CA GLN A 99 11.53 15.94 -7.59
C GLN A 99 11.25 16.33 -9.05
N ARG A 100 12.21 16.13 -9.94
CA ARG A 100 12.06 16.39 -11.37
C ARG A 100 11.00 15.48 -12.00
N GLN A 101 11.06 14.18 -11.72
CA GLN A 101 10.06 13.22 -12.22
C GLN A 101 8.65 13.54 -11.68
N ARG A 102 8.53 13.86 -10.38
CA ARG A 102 7.28 14.24 -9.75
C ARG A 102 6.67 15.49 -10.38
N THR A 103 7.49 16.50 -10.62
CA THR A 103 7.05 17.75 -11.26
C THR A 103 6.52 17.52 -12.67
N MET A 104 7.15 16.63 -13.45
CA MET A 104 6.67 16.25 -14.78
C MET A 104 5.33 15.51 -14.74
N MET A 105 5.08 14.72 -13.71
CA MET A 105 3.85 13.93 -13.56
C MET A 105 2.68 14.71 -12.96
N ASN A 106 2.93 15.72 -12.11
CA ASN A 106 1.91 16.47 -11.41
C ASN A 106 0.79 17.02 -12.31
N PRO A 107 1.06 17.58 -13.51
CA PRO A 107 0.00 18.09 -14.40
C PRO A 107 -0.99 17.02 -14.84
N ALA A 108 -0.58 15.74 -14.92
CA ALA A 108 -1.49 14.65 -15.28
C ALA A 108 -2.57 14.38 -14.21
N PHE A 109 -2.28 14.74 -12.96
CA PHE A 109 -3.19 14.60 -11.80
C PHE A 109 -3.93 15.89 -11.46
N ALA A 110 -3.80 16.95 -12.28
CA ALA A 110 -4.58 18.16 -12.09
C ALA A 110 -6.09 17.85 -12.20
N GLN A 111 -6.89 18.50 -11.36
CA GLN A 111 -8.33 18.25 -11.25
C GLN A 111 -9.04 18.28 -12.62
N ALA A 112 -8.69 19.23 -13.49
CA ALA A 112 -9.24 19.32 -14.84
C ALA A 112 -8.95 18.07 -15.70
N ARG A 113 -7.77 17.46 -15.54
CA ARG A 113 -7.41 16.22 -16.24
C ARG A 113 -8.14 15.01 -15.66
N LEU A 114 -8.33 14.97 -14.34
CA LEU A 114 -9.11 13.93 -13.67
C LEU A 114 -10.57 13.95 -14.12
N HIS A 115 -11.18 15.13 -14.27
CA HIS A 115 -12.53 15.26 -14.82
C HIS A 115 -12.65 14.68 -16.24
N VAL A 116 -11.66 14.90 -17.09
CA VAL A 116 -11.64 14.34 -18.45
C VAL A 116 -11.44 12.80 -18.43
N ALA A 117 -10.66 12.30 -17.49
CA ALA A 117 -10.39 10.86 -17.35
C ALA A 117 -11.55 10.10 -16.67
N PHE A 118 -12.33 10.77 -15.84
CA PHE A 118 -13.39 10.14 -15.02
C PHE A 118 -14.40 9.32 -15.82
N PRO A 119 -14.95 9.78 -16.97
CA PRO A 119 -15.85 8.95 -17.77
C PRO A 119 -15.23 7.61 -18.18
N ARG A 120 -13.96 7.62 -18.59
CA ARG A 120 -13.24 6.38 -18.97
C ARG A 120 -13.02 5.45 -17.77
N MET A 121 -12.78 5.99 -16.58
CA MET A 121 -12.70 5.21 -15.34
C MET A 121 -14.06 4.58 -15.02
N LEU A 122 -15.15 5.33 -15.21
CA LEU A 122 -16.50 4.84 -15.01
C LEU A 122 -16.86 3.74 -16.02
N ASP A 123 -16.53 3.91 -17.30
CA ASP A 123 -16.75 2.91 -18.33
C ASP A 123 -16.01 1.60 -18.00
N ALA A 124 -14.73 1.69 -17.59
CA ALA A 124 -13.95 0.53 -17.18
C ALA A 124 -14.53 -0.18 -15.95
N ALA A 125 -14.97 0.59 -14.95
CA ALA A 125 -15.61 0.04 -13.75
C ALA A 125 -16.96 -0.64 -14.09
N SER A 126 -17.75 -0.04 -14.99
CA SER A 126 -19.02 -0.60 -15.46
C SER A 126 -18.80 -1.90 -16.25
N ALA A 127 -17.83 -1.94 -17.14
CA ALA A 127 -17.47 -3.14 -17.86
C ALA A 127 -16.99 -4.27 -16.94
N MET A 128 -16.23 -3.94 -15.90
CA MET A 128 -15.85 -4.90 -14.87
C MET A 128 -17.07 -5.42 -14.11
N LEU A 129 -18.00 -4.54 -13.72
CA LEU A 129 -19.23 -4.92 -13.03
C LEU A 129 -20.07 -5.88 -13.88
N GLU A 130 -20.29 -5.57 -15.16
CA GLU A 130 -21.02 -6.44 -16.08
C GLU A 130 -20.37 -7.84 -16.24
N ARG A 131 -19.04 -7.91 -16.15
CA ARG A 131 -18.33 -9.21 -16.17
C ARG A 131 -18.57 -9.97 -14.87
N LEU A 132 -18.51 -9.30 -13.73
CA LEU A 132 -18.76 -9.91 -12.43
C LEU A 132 -20.21 -10.40 -12.28
N GLU A 133 -21.18 -9.66 -12.80
CA GLU A 133 -22.60 -10.04 -12.77
C GLU A 133 -22.92 -11.32 -13.59
N LYS A 134 -22.09 -11.63 -14.57
CA LYS A 134 -22.21 -12.86 -15.39
C LYS A 134 -21.64 -14.11 -14.71
N LEU A 135 -20.89 -13.93 -13.59
CA LEU A 135 -20.30 -15.04 -12.86
C LEU A 135 -21.35 -15.73 -11.96
N GLU A 136 -21.22 -17.03 -11.83
CA GLU A 136 -22.08 -17.79 -10.92
C GLU A 136 -21.76 -17.44 -9.47
N SER A 137 -22.82 -17.14 -8.69
CA SER A 137 -22.68 -16.80 -7.28
C SER A 137 -22.09 -17.96 -6.49
N GLY A 138 -21.06 -17.66 -5.69
CA GLY A 138 -20.42 -18.64 -4.80
C GLY A 138 -19.30 -19.45 -5.44
N GLN A 139 -18.99 -19.25 -6.71
CA GLN A 139 -17.83 -19.88 -7.34
C GLN A 139 -16.62 -18.94 -7.28
N PRO A 140 -15.41 -19.47 -6.98
CA PRO A 140 -14.19 -18.69 -7.07
C PRO A 140 -13.89 -18.38 -8.55
N PHE A 141 -13.44 -17.15 -8.82
CA PHE A 141 -13.06 -16.70 -10.17
C PHE A 141 -11.71 -16.00 -10.11
N ASP A 142 -11.01 -16.02 -11.24
CA ASP A 142 -9.78 -15.27 -11.41
C ASP A 142 -10.09 -13.79 -11.73
N ILE A 143 -9.62 -12.87 -10.93
CA ILE A 143 -9.86 -11.44 -11.10
C ILE A 143 -9.01 -10.81 -12.21
N GLU A 144 -7.95 -11.50 -12.65
CA GLU A 144 -7.02 -11.01 -13.67
C GLU A 144 -7.48 -11.31 -15.11
N VAL A 145 -8.55 -12.07 -15.29
CA VAL A 145 -9.08 -12.49 -16.60
C VAL A 145 -10.14 -11.55 -17.14
#